data_e2b69944d098bc35b734ac5e7df41893
#
_entry.id   e2b69944d098bc35b734ac5e7df41893
#
_cell.length_a   1.000
_cell.length_b   1.000
_cell.length_c   1.000
_cell.angle_alpha   90.00
_cell.angle_beta   90.00
_cell.angle_gamma   90.00
#
_symmetry.space_group_name_H-M   'P 1'
#
loop_
_entity.id
_entity.type
_entity.pdbx_description
1 polymer ?
#
loop_
_entity_poly.entity_id
_entity_poly.type
_entity_poly.pdbx_seq_one_letter_code
_entity_poly.pdbx_strand_id
1 'polypeptide(L)'
;RNHKDEISITERSLYNYYDKGVFSLNRLDMPISYRYKPRKRRIPIYKDHRINREGREYKDFLLLPEEDQAKTVQCDTVVGQIDNSQVILSMHFKSYVFQFYFLLDRKTPSQVVAVFNMLEKLLGSVDAFNNLFGILLVDRGVEFDWYDKMEQSCLDANRRRCKVFYCDAMNSNQKAECERNHRELRRVLPKKKNINFDMLTKAQVSLICSNVNSYPRPSLHNAAPIDLIDTILPNDFLDELKIHKIDRDDVVLKPSLIAIR
;
A
#
# COMPACT_ATOMS: atom_id res chain seq x y z
N ARG A 1 -21.97 -5.61 9.19
CA ARG A 1 -22.97 -6.47 8.56
C ARG A 1 -23.06 -7.86 9.18
N ASN A 2 -22.09 -8.27 10.00
CA ASN A 2 -22.10 -9.58 10.66
C ASN A 2 -23.21 -9.70 11.71
N HIS A 3 -23.67 -8.56 12.26
CA HIS A 3 -24.71 -8.49 13.31
C HIS A 3 -26.03 -7.88 12.80
N LYS A 4 -26.34 -8.07 11.51
CA LYS A 4 -27.49 -7.46 10.85
C LYS A 4 -28.82 -7.88 11.49
N ASP A 5 -28.88 -9.10 11.99
CA ASP A 5 -30.07 -9.66 12.62
C ASP A 5 -30.16 -9.33 14.12
N GLU A 6 -29.05 -8.87 14.72
CA GLU A 6 -28.95 -8.49 16.13
C GLU A 6 -29.10 -6.97 16.33
N ILE A 7 -28.75 -6.18 15.34
CA ILE A 7 -28.72 -4.72 15.43
C ILE A 7 -29.60 -4.09 14.33
N SER A 8 -30.74 -3.56 14.70
CA SER A 8 -31.72 -2.93 13.81
C SER A 8 -31.59 -1.41 13.73
N ILE A 9 -30.38 -0.85 13.87
CA ILE A 9 -30.13 0.60 13.77
C ILE A 9 -29.39 0.95 12.49
N THR A 10 -29.69 2.15 11.95
CA THR A 10 -28.97 2.66 10.78
C THR A 10 -27.59 3.19 11.16
N GLU A 11 -26.67 3.22 10.20
CA GLU A 11 -25.35 3.84 10.37
C GLU A 11 -25.46 5.29 10.87
N ARG A 12 -26.41 6.05 10.34
CA ARG A 12 -26.67 7.45 10.76
C ARG A 12 -27.12 7.53 12.22
N SER A 13 -27.95 6.59 12.67
CA SER A 13 -28.39 6.53 14.06
C SER A 13 -27.23 6.23 14.99
N LEU A 14 -26.30 5.35 14.56
CA LEU A 14 -25.08 5.04 15.31
C LEU A 14 -24.21 6.29 15.53
N TYR A 15 -24.01 7.10 14.47
CA TYR A 15 -23.28 8.38 14.59
C TYR A 15 -24.00 9.38 15.49
N ASN A 16 -25.34 9.45 15.43
CA ASN A 16 -26.11 10.31 16.33
C ASN A 16 -25.98 9.91 17.79
N TYR A 17 -25.98 8.61 18.09
CA TYR A 17 -25.76 8.11 19.46
C TYR A 17 -24.33 8.39 19.94
N TYR A 18 -23.37 8.26 19.03
CA TYR A 18 -21.99 8.64 19.30
C TYR A 18 -21.86 10.13 19.67
N ASP A 19 -22.44 11.04 18.86
CA ASP A 19 -22.40 12.49 19.10
C ASP A 19 -23.12 12.88 20.41
N LYS A 20 -24.11 12.10 20.83
CA LYS A 20 -24.82 12.25 22.12
C LYS A 20 -24.06 11.65 23.30
N GLY A 21 -22.90 11.04 23.09
CA GLY A 21 -22.09 10.44 24.17
C GLY A 21 -22.70 9.18 24.79
N VAL A 22 -23.55 8.46 24.05
CA VAL A 22 -24.16 7.21 24.52
C VAL A 22 -23.12 6.09 24.62
N PHE A 23 -22.04 6.18 23.85
CA PHE A 23 -20.96 5.20 23.85
C PHE A 23 -19.74 5.73 24.61
N SER A 24 -18.95 4.81 25.17
CA SER A 24 -17.66 5.12 25.81
C SER A 24 -16.56 5.53 24.80
N LEU A 25 -16.88 5.57 23.52
CA LEU A 25 -15.98 6.00 22.44
C LEU A 25 -15.84 7.52 22.44
N ASN A 26 -14.63 8.01 22.20
CA ASN A 26 -14.37 9.43 22.04
C ASN A 26 -14.00 9.76 20.58
N ARG A 27 -13.94 11.07 20.24
CA ARG A 27 -13.64 11.51 18.88
C ARG A 27 -12.29 11.04 18.35
N LEU A 28 -11.34 10.69 19.22
CA LEU A 28 -10.03 10.17 18.82
C LEU A 28 -10.08 8.73 18.32
N ASP A 29 -11.14 8.00 18.68
CA ASP A 29 -11.36 6.62 18.24
C ASP A 29 -11.98 6.54 16.84
N MET A 30 -12.53 7.67 16.34
CA MET A 30 -13.17 7.71 15.03
C MET A 30 -12.18 7.97 13.90
N PRO A 31 -12.32 7.31 12.74
CA PRO A 31 -11.38 7.39 11.63
C PRO A 31 -11.21 8.79 11.03
N ILE A 32 -12.22 9.67 11.11
CA ILE A 32 -12.27 10.95 10.38
C ILE A 32 -12.82 12.07 11.26
N SER A 33 -12.32 12.25 12.49
CA SER A 33 -12.87 13.29 13.37
C SER A 33 -12.29 14.69 13.19
N TYR A 34 -11.19 14.86 12.47
CA TYR A 34 -10.53 16.17 12.31
C TYR A 34 -10.17 16.47 10.86
N ARG A 35 -10.90 17.40 10.25
CA ARG A 35 -10.45 18.09 9.03
C ARG A 35 -9.52 19.24 9.44
N TYR A 36 -8.22 19.08 9.18
CA TYR A 36 -7.29 20.19 9.34
C TYR A 36 -7.37 21.12 8.14
N LYS A 37 -7.35 22.44 8.39
CA LYS A 37 -7.09 23.42 7.34
C LYS A 37 -5.71 23.09 6.73
N PRO A 38 -5.61 22.90 5.41
CA PRO A 38 -4.32 22.64 4.79
C PRO A 38 -3.40 23.84 5.04
N ARG A 39 -2.23 23.59 5.62
CA ARG A 39 -1.18 24.61 5.65
C ARG A 39 -0.75 24.88 4.21
N LYS A 40 -0.58 26.15 3.82
CA LYS A 40 0.07 26.50 2.54
C LYS A 40 1.43 25.80 2.51
N ARG A 41 1.56 24.73 1.74
CA ARG A 41 2.83 24.05 1.55
C ARG A 41 3.72 24.95 0.70
N ARG A 42 4.96 25.17 1.13
CA ARG A 42 6.02 25.62 0.21
C ARG A 42 6.12 24.53 -0.86
N ILE A 43 6.01 24.91 -2.13
CA ILE A 43 6.20 23.99 -3.25
C ILE A 43 7.67 23.53 -3.15
N PRO A 44 7.94 22.23 -2.89
CA PRO A 44 9.32 21.77 -2.89
C PRO A 44 9.90 21.98 -4.28
N ILE A 45 11.12 22.48 -4.38
CA ILE A 45 11.84 22.50 -5.66
C ILE A 45 12.13 21.03 -5.99
N TYR A 46 11.41 20.52 -6.98
CA TYR A 46 11.60 19.16 -7.46
C TYR A 46 12.96 19.08 -8.19
N LYS A 47 13.88 18.28 -7.66
CA LYS A 47 15.10 17.93 -8.36
C LYS A 47 14.81 16.73 -9.23
N ASP A 48 14.67 16.94 -10.53
CA ASP A 48 14.55 15.83 -11.47
C ASP A 48 15.90 15.10 -11.54
N HIS A 49 15.91 13.83 -11.15
CA HIS A 49 17.06 12.97 -11.36
C HIS A 49 17.15 12.69 -12.85
N ARG A 50 18.33 12.93 -13.45
CA ARG A 50 18.57 12.74 -14.89
C ARG A 50 18.66 11.26 -15.25
N ILE A 51 17.53 10.58 -15.19
CA ILE A 51 17.41 9.19 -15.64
C ILE A 51 16.68 9.20 -16.96
N ASN A 52 17.16 8.42 -17.91
CA ASN A 52 16.44 8.21 -19.16
C ASN A 52 15.17 7.41 -18.90
N ARG A 53 14.00 8.06 -19.05
CA ARG A 53 12.66 7.46 -18.90
C ARG A 53 11.94 7.34 -20.23
N GLU A 54 12.67 7.35 -21.34
CA GLU A 54 12.09 7.20 -22.68
C GLU A 54 11.28 5.91 -22.79
N GLY A 55 10.04 6.00 -23.28
CA GLY A 55 9.09 4.89 -23.37
C GLY A 55 8.55 4.39 -22.01
N ARG A 56 8.72 5.20 -20.94
CA ARG A 56 8.31 4.86 -19.56
C ARG A 56 7.59 5.99 -18.85
N GLU A 57 7.28 7.07 -19.57
CA GLU A 57 6.52 8.18 -18.98
C GLU A 57 5.05 7.82 -18.84
N TYR A 58 4.29 8.61 -18.07
CA TYR A 58 2.87 8.36 -17.89
C TYR A 58 2.08 8.35 -19.20
N LYS A 59 2.46 9.18 -20.17
CA LYS A 59 1.88 9.15 -21.52
C LYS A 59 2.07 7.79 -22.22
N ASP A 60 3.23 7.13 -22.02
CA ASP A 60 3.51 5.82 -22.60
C ASP A 60 2.70 4.73 -21.88
N PHE A 61 2.48 4.88 -20.57
CA PHE A 61 1.59 4.03 -19.79
C PHE A 61 0.14 4.11 -20.32
N LEU A 62 -0.35 5.30 -20.68
CA LEU A 62 -1.71 5.47 -21.20
C LEU A 62 -1.91 4.84 -22.59
N LEU A 63 -0.85 4.49 -23.31
CA LEU A 63 -0.92 3.76 -24.58
C LEU A 63 -1.11 2.25 -24.41
N LEU A 64 -1.00 1.74 -23.19
CA LEU A 64 -1.25 0.33 -22.89
C LEU A 64 -2.75 0.01 -23.05
N PRO A 65 -3.11 -1.25 -23.39
CA PRO A 65 -4.49 -1.71 -23.33
C PRO A 65 -5.11 -1.46 -21.95
N GLU A 66 -6.41 -1.18 -21.91
CA GLU A 66 -7.13 -0.91 -20.64
C GLU A 66 -7.02 -2.07 -19.65
N GLU A 67 -7.01 -3.31 -20.15
CA GLU A 67 -6.83 -4.51 -19.33
C GLU A 67 -5.48 -4.53 -18.60
N ASP A 68 -4.42 -4.08 -19.28
CA ASP A 68 -3.07 -3.98 -18.72
C ASP A 68 -2.98 -2.81 -17.73
N GLN A 69 -3.61 -1.68 -18.04
CA GLN A 69 -3.72 -0.57 -17.10
C GLN A 69 -4.48 -0.96 -15.82
N ALA A 70 -5.50 -1.81 -15.95
CA ALA A 70 -6.26 -2.32 -14.80
C ALA A 70 -5.43 -3.26 -13.91
N LYS A 71 -4.52 -4.04 -14.48
CA LYS A 71 -3.62 -4.96 -13.74
C LYS A 71 -2.42 -4.27 -13.13
N THR A 72 -2.25 -2.96 -13.34
CA THR A 72 -1.08 -2.22 -12.86
C THR A 72 -0.96 -2.25 -11.34
N VAL A 73 0.25 -2.50 -10.87
CA VAL A 73 0.61 -2.36 -9.46
C VAL A 73 1.23 -0.98 -9.24
N GLN A 74 0.60 -0.17 -8.39
CA GLN A 74 1.10 1.14 -8.03
C GLN A 74 2.04 1.02 -6.83
N CYS A 75 3.30 1.44 -7.01
CA CYS A 75 4.28 1.42 -5.92
C CYS A 75 4.54 2.83 -5.39
N ASP A 76 4.73 2.93 -4.08
CA ASP A 76 5.04 4.16 -3.38
C ASP A 76 5.81 3.88 -2.09
N THR A 77 6.51 4.87 -1.55
CA THR A 77 7.17 4.74 -0.25
C THR A 77 6.52 5.62 0.80
N VAL A 78 6.13 5.00 1.88
CA VAL A 78 5.55 5.67 3.04
C VAL A 78 6.67 5.96 4.03
N VAL A 79 6.96 7.25 4.21
CA VAL A 79 7.97 7.72 5.16
C VAL A 79 7.35 8.03 6.52
N GLY A 80 8.10 7.77 7.58
CA GLY A 80 7.77 8.12 8.96
C GLY A 80 8.07 9.58 9.28
N GLN A 81 8.79 9.81 10.36
CA GLN A 81 9.34 11.10 10.74
C GLN A 81 10.57 11.46 9.89
N ILE A 82 10.99 12.72 9.93
CA ILE A 82 12.11 13.23 9.13
C ILE A 82 13.41 12.46 9.44
N ASP A 83 13.60 12.10 10.70
CA ASP A 83 14.83 11.45 11.19
C ASP A 83 14.82 9.94 11.05
N ASN A 84 13.73 9.34 10.52
CA ASN A 84 13.67 7.90 10.33
C ASN A 84 14.46 7.47 9.09
N SER A 85 15.27 6.43 9.26
CA SER A 85 15.96 5.74 8.18
C SER A 85 15.02 4.76 7.47
N GLN A 86 14.23 4.04 8.25
CA GLN A 86 13.30 3.03 7.73
C GLN A 86 12.09 3.65 7.05
N VAL A 87 11.67 3.02 5.96
CA VAL A 87 10.48 3.39 5.20
C VAL A 87 9.68 2.13 4.85
N ILE A 88 8.41 2.30 4.52
CA ILE A 88 7.57 1.20 4.07
C ILE A 88 7.35 1.34 2.56
N LEU A 89 7.80 0.35 1.78
CA LEU A 89 7.38 0.21 0.40
C LEU A 89 5.96 -0.34 0.37
N SER A 90 5.05 0.37 -0.26
CA SER A 90 3.69 -0.10 -0.52
C SER A 90 3.52 -0.45 -1.98
N MET A 91 2.87 -1.58 -2.27
CA MET A 91 2.55 -2.05 -3.60
C MET A 91 1.03 -2.30 -3.66
N HIS A 92 0.33 -1.45 -4.39
CA HIS A 92 -1.13 -1.45 -4.46
C HIS A 92 -1.65 -2.10 -5.75
N PHE A 93 -2.41 -3.16 -5.60
CA PHE A 93 -3.13 -3.86 -6.66
C PHE A 93 -4.49 -3.19 -6.87
N LYS A 94 -4.61 -2.42 -7.92
CA LYS A 94 -5.80 -1.60 -8.20
C LYS A 94 -7.09 -2.42 -8.26
N SER A 95 -7.11 -3.50 -9.01
CA SER A 95 -8.31 -4.33 -9.25
C SER A 95 -8.81 -5.04 -7.99
N TYR A 96 -7.94 -5.32 -7.04
CA TYR A 96 -8.25 -6.04 -5.80
C TYR A 96 -8.29 -5.13 -4.57
N VAL A 97 -7.91 -3.85 -4.74
CA VAL A 97 -7.74 -2.89 -3.63
C VAL A 97 -6.79 -3.43 -2.55
N PHE A 98 -5.95 -4.42 -2.92
CA PHE A 98 -5.02 -5.08 -2.02
C PHE A 98 -3.68 -4.34 -1.97
N GLN A 99 -3.02 -4.34 -0.82
CA GLN A 99 -1.73 -3.68 -0.63
C GLN A 99 -0.73 -4.62 0.05
N PHE A 100 0.42 -4.81 -0.57
CA PHE A 100 1.60 -5.31 0.16
C PHE A 100 2.35 -4.17 0.82
N TYR A 101 2.92 -4.45 2.00
CA TYR A 101 3.80 -3.55 2.73
C TYR A 101 5.10 -4.25 3.07
N PHE A 102 6.22 -3.63 2.71
CA PHE A 102 7.55 -4.14 3.00
C PHE A 102 8.36 -3.09 3.76
N LEU A 103 8.91 -3.47 4.90
CA LEU A 103 9.81 -2.60 5.66
C LEU A 103 11.18 -2.58 4.98
N LEU A 104 11.64 -1.41 4.59
CA LEU A 104 12.96 -1.16 4.05
C LEU A 104 13.81 -0.43 5.09
N ASP A 105 15.06 -0.85 5.27
CA ASP A 105 15.97 -0.20 6.21
C ASP A 105 16.32 1.23 5.77
N ARG A 106 16.32 1.48 4.45
CA ARG A 106 16.58 2.79 3.86
C ARG A 106 15.79 2.98 2.57
N LYS A 107 15.48 4.24 2.26
CA LYS A 107 14.85 4.65 1.00
C LYS A 107 15.87 4.65 -0.14
N THR A 108 16.26 3.46 -0.63
CA THR A 108 17.26 3.29 -1.70
C THR A 108 16.79 2.35 -2.80
N PRO A 109 17.29 2.51 -4.04
CA PRO A 109 16.95 1.61 -5.14
C PRO A 109 17.31 0.16 -4.87
N SER A 110 18.44 -0.09 -4.21
CA SER A 110 18.90 -1.45 -3.89
C SER A 110 17.92 -2.20 -2.99
N GLN A 111 17.32 -1.52 -2.02
CA GLN A 111 16.32 -2.10 -1.12
C GLN A 111 15.02 -2.45 -1.87
N VAL A 112 14.58 -1.59 -2.78
CA VAL A 112 13.41 -1.86 -3.63
C VAL A 112 13.68 -3.07 -4.53
N VAL A 113 14.82 -3.10 -5.23
CA VAL A 113 15.22 -4.25 -6.07
C VAL A 113 15.29 -5.54 -5.25
N ALA A 114 15.78 -5.48 -4.01
CA ALA A 114 15.84 -6.66 -3.13
C ALA A 114 14.45 -7.23 -2.83
N VAL A 115 13.42 -6.38 -2.64
CA VAL A 115 12.03 -6.82 -2.45
C VAL A 115 11.53 -7.51 -3.71
N PHE A 116 11.76 -6.94 -4.90
CA PHE A 116 11.34 -7.56 -6.17
C PHE A 116 12.02 -8.90 -6.41
N ASN A 117 13.31 -9.01 -6.09
CA ASN A 117 14.05 -10.27 -6.19
C ASN A 117 13.51 -11.34 -5.21
N MET A 118 13.16 -10.93 -3.99
CA MET A 118 12.54 -11.81 -3.01
C MET A 118 11.19 -12.33 -3.52
N LEU A 119 10.33 -11.43 -4.03
CA LEU A 119 9.01 -11.80 -4.56
C LEU A 119 9.11 -12.73 -5.76
N GLU A 120 10.04 -12.49 -6.68
CA GLU A 120 10.23 -13.35 -7.85
C GLU A 120 10.71 -14.74 -7.45
N LYS A 121 11.64 -14.84 -6.49
CA LYS A 121 12.10 -16.13 -5.95
C LYS A 121 10.98 -16.89 -5.28
N LEU A 122 10.13 -16.19 -4.53
CA LEU A 122 8.98 -16.77 -3.85
C LEU A 122 7.95 -17.31 -4.85
N LEU A 123 7.73 -16.59 -5.96
CA LEU A 123 6.86 -17.02 -7.06
C LEU A 123 7.46 -18.14 -7.93
N GLY A 124 8.77 -18.34 -7.86
CA GLY A 124 9.49 -19.44 -8.50
C GLY A 124 9.68 -19.31 -10.01
N SER A 125 9.09 -18.32 -10.68
CA SER A 125 9.30 -18.11 -12.12
C SER A 125 9.09 -16.66 -12.55
N VAL A 126 9.72 -16.28 -13.68
CA VAL A 126 9.56 -14.98 -14.33
C VAL A 126 8.11 -14.76 -14.76
N ASP A 127 7.48 -15.81 -15.29
CA ASP A 127 6.10 -15.71 -15.80
C ASP A 127 5.09 -15.52 -14.66
N ALA A 128 5.25 -16.23 -13.55
CA ALA A 128 4.42 -16.02 -12.35
C ALA A 128 4.58 -14.61 -11.79
N PHE A 129 5.80 -14.08 -11.77
CA PHE A 129 6.05 -12.70 -11.37
C PHE A 129 5.40 -11.71 -12.36
N ASN A 130 5.58 -11.93 -13.67
CA ASN A 130 5.02 -11.06 -14.70
C ASN A 130 3.48 -11.01 -14.66
N ASN A 131 2.84 -12.15 -14.41
CA ASN A 131 1.37 -12.22 -14.31
C ASN A 131 0.82 -11.36 -13.16
N LEU A 132 1.55 -11.22 -12.06
CA LEU A 132 1.12 -10.45 -10.88
C LEU A 132 1.65 -9.01 -10.86
N PHE A 133 2.90 -8.82 -11.27
CA PHE A 133 3.65 -7.58 -11.14
C PHE A 133 4.18 -7.06 -12.48
N GLY A 134 3.58 -7.50 -13.60
CA GLY A 134 4.11 -7.22 -14.94
C GLY A 134 4.16 -5.74 -15.31
N ILE A 135 3.27 -4.93 -14.77
CA ILE A 135 3.22 -3.48 -15.01
C ILE A 135 3.24 -2.74 -13.69
N LEU A 136 4.25 -1.90 -13.52
CA LEU A 136 4.46 -1.11 -12.31
C LEU A 136 4.32 0.38 -12.64
N LEU A 137 3.58 1.10 -11.82
CA LEU A 137 3.48 2.55 -11.88
C LEU A 137 4.07 3.15 -10.60
N VAL A 138 5.15 3.91 -10.75
CA VAL A 138 5.92 4.49 -9.64
C VAL A 138 5.95 6.03 -9.73
N ASP A 139 6.32 6.71 -8.67
CA ASP A 139 6.69 8.12 -8.76
C ASP A 139 8.16 8.29 -9.19
N ARG A 140 8.61 9.55 -9.29
CA ARG A 140 10.01 9.87 -9.64
C ARG A 140 10.90 9.94 -8.39
N GLY A 141 10.63 9.08 -7.40
CA GLY A 141 11.47 8.97 -6.21
C GLY A 141 12.80 8.29 -6.52
N VAL A 142 13.86 8.69 -5.81
CA VAL A 142 15.21 8.12 -5.98
C VAL A 142 15.26 6.60 -5.79
N GLU A 143 14.37 6.05 -4.97
CA GLU A 143 14.25 4.63 -4.70
C GLU A 143 13.81 3.80 -5.91
N PHE A 144 13.25 4.44 -6.93
CA PHE A 144 12.81 3.81 -8.18
C PHE A 144 13.74 4.11 -9.35
N ASP A 145 14.91 4.69 -9.10
CA ASP A 145 15.84 5.11 -10.17
C ASP A 145 16.49 3.94 -10.91
N TRP A 146 16.54 2.75 -10.30
CA TRP A 146 17.12 1.55 -10.91
C TRP A 146 16.07 0.68 -11.61
N TYR A 147 15.26 1.29 -12.50
CA TYR A 147 14.20 0.56 -13.19
C TYR A 147 14.73 -0.64 -14.01
N ASP A 148 15.90 -0.53 -14.59
CA ASP A 148 16.56 -1.61 -15.33
C ASP A 148 16.78 -2.84 -14.45
N LYS A 149 17.21 -2.67 -13.18
CA LYS A 149 17.37 -3.73 -12.20
C LYS A 149 16.04 -4.20 -11.62
N MET A 150 15.04 -3.32 -11.52
CA MET A 150 13.69 -3.72 -11.13
C MET A 150 13.05 -4.62 -12.18
N GLU A 151 13.26 -4.32 -13.45
CA GLU A 151 12.73 -5.10 -14.58
C GLU A 151 13.51 -6.36 -14.86
N GLN A 152 14.80 -6.39 -14.56
CA GLN A 152 15.64 -7.55 -14.79
C GLN A 152 15.24 -8.68 -13.84
N SER A 153 15.00 -9.88 -14.41
CA SER A 153 14.78 -11.07 -13.61
C SER A 153 16.06 -11.46 -12.84
N CYS A 154 15.85 -11.91 -11.60
CA CYS A 154 16.94 -12.52 -10.82
C CYS A 154 17.01 -14.05 -10.99
N LEU A 155 16.04 -14.66 -11.65
CA LEU A 155 16.01 -16.10 -11.97
C LEU A 155 16.54 -16.37 -13.38
N ASP A 156 16.35 -15.43 -14.31
CA ASP A 156 16.83 -15.55 -15.70
C ASP A 156 17.36 -14.21 -16.19
N ALA A 157 18.67 -14.12 -16.32
CA ALA A 157 19.37 -12.91 -16.74
C ALA A 157 19.02 -12.43 -18.17
N ASN A 158 18.41 -13.27 -19.00
CA ASN A 158 18.01 -12.93 -20.37
C ASN A 158 16.55 -12.43 -20.46
N ARG A 159 15.81 -12.44 -19.35
CA ARG A 159 14.38 -12.09 -19.32
C ARG A 159 14.11 -10.87 -18.44
N ARG A 160 13.11 -10.09 -18.84
CA ARG A 160 12.53 -9.04 -18.00
C ARG A 160 11.27 -9.56 -17.32
N ARG A 161 11.15 -9.32 -16.01
CA ARG A 161 10.01 -9.76 -15.19
C ARG A 161 8.85 -8.78 -15.18
N CYS A 162 9.11 -7.49 -15.45
CA CYS A 162 8.08 -6.45 -15.46
C CYS A 162 8.52 -5.26 -16.33
N LYS A 163 7.60 -4.29 -16.49
CA LYS A 163 7.89 -2.98 -17.07
C LYS A 163 7.50 -1.87 -16.08
N VAL A 164 8.39 -0.92 -15.85
CA VAL A 164 8.21 0.20 -14.94
C VAL A 164 7.81 1.45 -15.71
N PHE A 165 6.75 2.11 -15.27
CA PHE A 165 6.30 3.41 -15.76
C PHE A 165 6.33 4.44 -14.64
N TYR A 166 6.54 5.70 -15.00
CA TYR A 166 6.66 6.80 -14.04
C TYR A 166 5.50 7.78 -14.17
N CYS A 167 4.94 8.15 -13.04
CA CYS A 167 4.01 9.28 -12.97
C CYS A 167 4.72 10.58 -13.33
N ASP A 168 3.94 11.57 -13.81
CA ASP A 168 4.46 12.92 -13.99
C ASP A 168 4.84 13.55 -12.66
N ALA A 169 5.84 14.41 -12.71
CA ALA A 169 6.30 15.11 -11.53
C ALA A 169 5.14 15.93 -10.90
N MET A 170 4.98 15.81 -9.59
CA MET A 170 3.97 16.53 -8.79
C MET A 170 2.50 16.26 -9.17
N ASN A 171 2.20 15.25 -9.97
CA ASN A 171 0.84 14.87 -10.34
C ASN A 171 0.34 13.68 -9.50
N SER A 172 -0.06 13.96 -8.24
CA SER A 172 -0.55 12.94 -7.31
C SER A 172 -1.84 12.25 -7.78
N ASN A 173 -2.61 12.89 -8.68
CA ASN A 173 -3.86 12.32 -9.18
C ASN A 173 -3.63 11.02 -9.97
N GLN A 174 -2.46 10.83 -10.57
CA GLN A 174 -2.10 9.63 -11.32
C GLN A 174 -1.94 8.39 -10.43
N LYS A 175 -1.71 8.58 -9.12
CA LYS A 175 -1.69 7.51 -8.09
C LYS A 175 -2.74 7.74 -6.99
N ALA A 176 -3.85 8.39 -7.30
CA ALA A 176 -4.87 8.75 -6.31
C ALA A 176 -5.43 7.55 -5.54
N GLU A 177 -5.45 6.37 -6.14
CA GLU A 177 -5.91 5.14 -5.49
C GLU A 177 -4.91 4.63 -4.45
N CYS A 178 -3.62 4.62 -4.78
CA CYS A 178 -2.57 4.29 -3.82
C CYS A 178 -2.58 5.27 -2.64
N GLU A 179 -2.68 6.57 -2.90
CA GLU A 179 -2.76 7.60 -1.85
C GLU A 179 -4.03 7.44 -0.98
N ARG A 180 -5.18 7.10 -1.58
CA ARG A 180 -6.41 6.80 -0.83
C ARG A 180 -6.25 5.61 0.09
N ASN A 181 -5.56 4.58 -0.37
CA ASN A 181 -5.34 3.36 0.40
C ASN A 181 -4.31 3.55 1.50
N HIS A 182 -3.34 4.46 1.36
CA HIS A 182 -2.46 4.86 2.45
C HIS A 182 -3.21 5.42 3.66
N ARG A 183 -4.48 5.83 3.51
CA ARG A 183 -5.31 6.26 4.65
C ARG A 183 -5.48 5.15 5.67
N GLU A 184 -5.66 3.91 5.23
CA GLU A 184 -5.82 2.76 6.14
C GLU A 184 -4.50 2.47 6.88
N LEU A 185 -3.39 2.47 6.17
CA LEU A 185 -2.08 2.38 6.80
C LEU A 185 -1.86 3.51 7.82
N ARG A 186 -2.28 4.74 7.47
CA ARG A 186 -2.14 5.92 8.34
C ARG A 186 -3.09 5.92 9.56
N ARG A 187 -4.08 5.05 9.61
CA ARG A 187 -4.87 4.80 10.83
C ARG A 187 -4.02 4.06 11.88
N VAL A 188 -3.19 3.13 11.43
CA VAL A 188 -2.26 2.39 12.30
C VAL A 188 -0.98 3.20 12.56
N LEU A 189 -0.44 3.85 11.52
CA LEU A 189 0.80 4.64 11.55
C LEU A 189 0.54 6.14 11.31
N PRO A 190 -0.16 6.85 12.20
CA PRO A 190 -0.50 8.26 12.00
C PRO A 190 0.74 9.15 12.08
N LYS A 191 0.90 10.08 11.12
CA LYS A 191 2.03 11.04 11.04
C LYS A 191 2.20 11.87 12.31
N LYS A 192 1.11 12.14 13.05
CA LYS A 192 1.11 13.05 14.21
C LYS A 192 1.49 12.39 15.53
N LYS A 193 1.42 11.07 15.63
CA LYS A 193 1.72 10.36 16.89
C LYS A 193 3.20 10.06 17.09
N ASN A 194 4.08 10.68 16.33
CA ASN A 194 5.53 10.51 16.45
C ASN A 194 5.98 9.03 16.45
N ILE A 195 5.32 8.20 15.65
CA ILE A 195 5.71 6.80 15.53
C ILE A 195 7.06 6.74 14.82
N ASN A 196 8.05 6.21 15.53
CA ASN A 196 9.38 6.01 14.99
C ASN A 196 9.39 4.73 14.13
N PHE A 197 9.58 4.89 12.81
CA PHE A 197 9.64 3.74 11.90
C PHE A 197 10.89 2.88 12.13
N ASP A 198 11.96 3.43 12.68
CA ASP A 198 13.17 2.66 13.00
C ASP A 198 12.97 1.66 14.15
N MET A 199 11.83 1.75 14.85
CA MET A 199 11.40 0.78 15.86
C MET A 199 10.45 -0.30 15.30
N LEU A 200 10.05 -0.19 14.02
CA LEU A 200 9.19 -1.19 13.39
C LEU A 200 9.98 -2.45 13.04
N THR A 201 9.31 -3.57 13.19
CA THR A 201 9.81 -4.87 12.74
C THR A 201 9.08 -5.34 11.48
N LYS A 202 9.68 -6.22 10.69
CA LYS A 202 9.02 -6.84 9.53
C LYS A 202 7.73 -7.57 9.94
N ALA A 203 7.72 -8.24 11.07
CA ALA A 203 6.54 -8.93 11.60
C ALA A 203 5.38 -7.95 11.90
N GLN A 204 5.67 -6.79 12.49
CA GLN A 204 4.65 -5.76 12.71
C GLN A 204 4.12 -5.20 11.39
N VAL A 205 4.97 -5.02 10.37
CA VAL A 205 4.52 -4.56 9.05
C VAL A 205 3.66 -5.62 8.35
N SER A 206 3.99 -6.92 8.45
CA SER A 206 3.13 -8.01 7.97
C SER A 206 1.79 -8.05 8.73
N LEU A 207 1.79 -7.83 10.03
CA LEU A 207 0.55 -7.75 10.84
C LEU A 207 -0.32 -6.56 10.41
N ILE A 208 0.27 -5.41 10.14
CA ILE A 208 -0.45 -4.25 9.58
C ILE A 208 -1.03 -4.60 8.21
N CYS A 209 -0.26 -5.26 7.35
CA CYS A 209 -0.69 -5.71 6.03
C CYS A 209 -1.91 -6.64 6.15
N SER A 210 -1.87 -7.61 7.05
CA SER A 210 -2.98 -8.54 7.35
C SER A 210 -4.25 -7.78 7.75
N ASN A 211 -4.16 -6.86 8.71
CA ASN A 211 -5.31 -6.10 9.20
C ASN A 211 -5.88 -5.16 8.14
N VAL A 212 -5.03 -4.43 7.40
CA VAL A 212 -5.47 -3.49 6.35
C VAL A 212 -6.20 -4.23 5.23
N ASN A 213 -5.72 -5.41 4.83
CA ASN A 213 -6.31 -6.18 3.73
C ASN A 213 -7.49 -7.08 4.16
N SER A 214 -7.64 -7.35 5.45
CA SER A 214 -8.81 -8.02 6.00
C SER A 214 -9.97 -7.05 6.30
N TYR A 215 -9.74 -5.74 6.22
CA TYR A 215 -10.79 -4.74 6.43
C TYR A 215 -11.72 -4.65 5.21
N PRO A 216 -13.04 -4.91 5.37
CA PRO A 216 -14.01 -4.90 4.28
C PRO A 216 -14.08 -3.54 3.56
N ARG A 217 -14.17 -3.56 2.24
CA ARG A 217 -14.23 -2.35 1.41
C ARG A 217 -15.62 -2.15 0.78
N PRO A 218 -16.25 -0.98 0.92
CA PRO A 218 -17.50 -0.69 0.22
C PRO A 218 -17.37 -0.83 -1.31
N SER A 219 -16.23 -0.44 -1.88
CA SER A 219 -15.94 -0.58 -3.31
C SER A 219 -15.85 -2.03 -3.79
N LEU A 220 -15.67 -3.00 -2.89
CA LEU A 220 -15.64 -4.43 -3.15
C LEU A 220 -16.92 -5.12 -2.65
N HIS A 221 -18.05 -4.42 -2.63
CA HIS A 221 -19.32 -4.94 -2.08
C HIS A 221 -19.18 -5.49 -0.64
N ASN A 222 -18.29 -4.88 0.16
CA ASN A 222 -17.90 -5.27 1.51
C ASN A 222 -17.17 -6.62 1.62
N ALA A 223 -16.59 -7.10 0.53
CA ALA A 223 -15.56 -8.13 0.60
C ALA A 223 -14.24 -7.53 1.15
N ALA A 224 -13.42 -8.34 1.75
CA ALA A 224 -12.08 -7.95 2.14
C ALA A 224 -11.10 -8.12 0.96
N PRO A 225 -10.15 -7.20 0.75
CA PRO A 225 -9.14 -7.33 -0.31
C PRO A 225 -8.41 -8.67 -0.30
N ILE A 226 -8.13 -9.23 0.88
CA ILE A 226 -7.42 -10.51 1.03
C ILE A 226 -8.21 -11.68 0.44
N ASP A 227 -9.54 -11.65 0.51
CA ASP A 227 -10.40 -12.72 -0.04
C ASP A 227 -10.36 -12.76 -1.57
N LEU A 228 -10.08 -11.61 -2.20
CA LEU A 228 -10.02 -11.49 -3.65
C LEU A 228 -8.62 -11.80 -4.19
N ILE A 229 -7.59 -11.31 -3.54
CA ILE A 229 -6.20 -11.51 -3.99
C ILE A 229 -5.77 -12.97 -3.86
N ASP A 230 -6.26 -13.67 -2.85
CA ASP A 230 -5.96 -15.09 -2.59
C ASP A 230 -6.37 -15.99 -3.76
N THR A 231 -7.36 -15.57 -4.54
CA THR A 231 -7.82 -16.34 -5.72
C THR A 231 -6.83 -16.36 -6.88
N ILE A 232 -5.86 -15.43 -6.91
CA ILE A 232 -4.88 -15.28 -7.99
C ILE A 232 -3.44 -15.54 -7.55
N LEU A 233 -3.19 -15.57 -6.24
CA LEU A 233 -1.87 -15.87 -5.69
C LEU A 233 -1.64 -17.38 -5.64
N PRO A 234 -0.39 -17.84 -5.79
CA PRO A 234 -0.04 -19.23 -5.48
C PRO A 234 -0.38 -19.59 -4.05
N ASN A 235 -0.71 -20.86 -3.82
CA ASN A 235 -0.89 -21.39 -2.47
C ASN A 235 0.35 -21.04 -1.61
N ASP A 236 0.13 -20.77 -0.34
CA ASP A 236 1.15 -20.44 0.65
C ASP A 236 1.93 -19.13 0.43
N PHE A 237 1.67 -18.38 -0.66
CA PHE A 237 2.39 -17.13 -0.96
C PHE A 237 2.21 -16.07 0.13
N LEU A 238 1.00 -15.88 0.63
CA LEU A 238 0.71 -14.95 1.72
C LEU A 238 1.31 -15.45 3.05
N ASP A 239 1.27 -16.75 3.29
CA ASP A 239 1.82 -17.36 4.51
C ASP A 239 3.33 -17.19 4.60
N GLU A 240 4.05 -17.35 3.49
CA GLU A 240 5.50 -17.08 3.41
C GLU A 240 5.84 -15.61 3.73
N LEU A 241 4.94 -14.69 3.37
CA LEU A 241 5.06 -13.26 3.73
C LEU A 241 4.51 -12.96 5.13
N LYS A 242 4.00 -13.98 5.86
CA LYS A 242 3.36 -13.84 7.18
C LYS A 242 2.18 -12.87 7.15
N ILE A 243 1.40 -12.93 6.08
CA ILE A 243 0.19 -12.16 5.87
C ILE A 243 -0.98 -13.14 5.95
N HIS A 244 -1.83 -12.95 6.95
CA HIS A 244 -2.93 -13.86 7.22
C HIS A 244 -4.25 -13.10 7.23
N LYS A 245 -5.32 -13.78 6.85
CA LYS A 245 -6.66 -13.24 6.99
C LYS A 245 -7.01 -13.11 8.48
N ILE A 246 -7.49 -11.93 8.85
CA ILE A 246 -7.98 -11.61 10.20
C ILE A 246 -9.51 -11.66 10.15
N ASP A 247 -10.13 -12.23 11.18
CA ASP A 247 -11.59 -12.19 11.29
C ASP A 247 -12.10 -10.74 11.32
N ARG A 248 -13.28 -10.50 10.76
CA ARG A 248 -13.83 -9.15 10.61
C ARG A 248 -13.96 -8.41 11.93
N ASP A 249 -14.30 -9.11 12.97
CA ASP A 249 -14.53 -8.54 14.29
C ASP A 249 -13.22 -8.26 15.03
N ASP A 250 -12.12 -8.94 14.63
CA ASP A 250 -10.78 -8.80 15.20
C ASP A 250 -9.90 -7.81 14.44
N VAL A 251 -10.38 -7.24 13.33
CA VAL A 251 -9.59 -6.27 12.56
C VAL A 251 -9.33 -4.99 13.36
N VAL A 252 -8.06 -4.69 13.59
CA VAL A 252 -7.61 -3.51 14.33
C VAL A 252 -6.88 -2.54 13.42
N LEU A 253 -7.47 -1.36 13.17
CA LEU A 253 -6.84 -0.27 12.43
C LEU A 253 -6.55 0.92 13.34
N LYS A 254 -5.80 0.66 14.41
CA LYS A 254 -5.40 1.65 15.42
C LYS A 254 -3.91 1.49 15.75
N PRO A 255 -3.23 2.52 16.28
CA PRO A 255 -1.81 2.40 16.68
C PRO A 255 -1.53 1.33 17.74
N SER A 256 -2.54 0.95 18.53
CA SER A 256 -2.42 -0.13 19.51
C SER A 256 -2.11 -1.50 18.89
N LEU A 257 -2.37 -1.68 17.57
CA LEU A 257 -2.02 -2.92 16.85
C LEU A 257 -0.53 -3.26 16.94
N ILE A 258 0.32 -2.25 16.92
CA ILE A 258 1.78 -2.42 16.88
C ILE A 258 2.46 -2.13 18.21
N ALA A 259 1.75 -1.92 19.30
CA ALA A 259 2.25 -1.68 20.67
C ALA A 259 3.77 -1.40 20.74
N ILE A 260 4.22 -0.31 20.11
CA ILE A 260 5.60 0.18 20.26
C ILE A 260 5.66 0.76 21.67
N ARG A 261 6.24 -0.01 22.60
CA ARG A 261 6.54 0.43 23.97
C ARG A 261 7.80 1.27 23.97
#